data_fccf72b074eefbb8f4ddd635243f378c
#
_entry.id   fccf72b074eefbb8f4ddd635243f378c
#
_cell.length_a   1.000
_cell.length_b   1.000
_cell.length_c   1.000
_cell.angle_alpha   90.00
_cell.angle_beta   90.00
_cell.angle_gamma   90.00
#
_symmetry.space_group_name_H-M   'P 1'
#
loop_
_entity.id
_entity.type
_entity.pdbx_description
1 polymer ?
#
loop_
_entity_poly.entity_id
_entity_poly.type
_entity_poly.pdbx_seq_one_letter_code
_entity_poly.pdbx_strand_id
1 'polypeptide(L)'
;MSGWAALSPVSKRAVYRGVAEVTVYVTESAQGQGIGRALLQALIDESEKHEIWSLQASIFPENIASIKLHLHCGFREVGRRERIAMHNGVWRDTLLFERRSKKVG
;
A
#
# COMPACT_ATOMS: atom_id res chain seq x y z
N MET A 1 -16.62 12.06 -3.54
CA MET A 1 -15.36 11.58 -2.96
C MET A 1 -14.34 11.30 -4.05
N SER A 2 -13.15 11.85 -3.92
CA SER A 2 -12.09 11.65 -4.93
C SER A 2 -11.21 10.43 -4.66
N GLY A 3 -11.14 10.00 -3.41
CA GLY A 3 -10.36 8.84 -3.04
C GLY A 3 -10.39 8.59 -1.54
N TRP A 4 -9.77 7.49 -1.11
CA TRP A 4 -9.64 7.16 0.31
C TRP A 4 -8.40 6.31 0.51
N ALA A 5 -7.96 6.24 1.77
CA ALA A 5 -6.83 5.43 2.15
C ALA A 5 -7.07 4.82 3.53
N ALA A 6 -6.52 3.65 3.77
CA ALA A 6 -6.71 2.94 5.03
C ALA A 6 -5.46 2.14 5.41
N LEU A 7 -5.27 1.97 6.71
CA LEU A 7 -4.26 1.08 7.29
C LEU A 7 -4.97 -0.08 7.96
N SER A 8 -4.44 -1.29 7.76
CA SER A 8 -4.96 -2.50 8.41
C SER A 8 -3.81 -3.26 9.05
N PRO A 9 -3.97 -3.77 10.29
CA PRO A 9 -2.94 -4.60 10.91
C PRO A 9 -2.73 -5.87 10.09
N VAL A 10 -1.46 -6.27 9.94
CA VAL A 10 -1.11 -7.50 9.22
C VAL A 10 -1.32 -8.73 10.11
N SER A 11 -1.07 -8.58 11.41
CA SER A 11 -1.17 -9.69 12.35
C SER A 11 -1.49 -9.18 13.75
N LYS A 12 -2.19 -10.00 14.54
CA LYS A 12 -2.46 -9.73 15.96
C LYS A 12 -1.29 -10.09 16.87
N ARG A 13 -0.25 -10.73 16.34
CA ARG A 13 0.91 -11.13 17.14
C ARG A 13 1.74 -9.91 17.51
N ALA A 14 2.17 -9.85 18.78
CA ALA A 14 2.91 -8.70 19.30
C ALA A 14 4.19 -8.38 18.52
N VAL A 15 4.87 -9.39 18.00
CA VAL A 15 6.10 -9.21 17.22
C VAL A 15 5.86 -8.44 15.90
N TYR A 16 4.62 -8.43 15.42
CA TYR A 16 4.23 -7.73 14.19
C TYR A 16 3.36 -6.51 14.44
N ARG A 17 3.33 -5.99 15.66
CA ARG A 17 2.47 -4.83 16.01
C ARG A 17 2.81 -3.57 15.21
N GLY A 18 4.02 -3.49 14.69
CA GLY A 18 4.46 -2.35 13.87
C GLY A 18 4.39 -2.58 12.39
N VAL A 19 3.66 -3.60 11.93
CA VAL A 19 3.49 -3.93 10.50
C VAL A 19 2.03 -3.73 10.12
N ALA A 20 1.79 -2.95 9.08
CA ALA A 20 0.43 -2.68 8.59
C ALA A 20 0.39 -2.71 7.06
N GLU A 21 -0.79 -3.01 6.54
CA GLU A 21 -1.06 -2.95 5.11
C GLU A 21 -1.75 -1.65 4.77
N VAL A 22 -1.29 -0.98 3.72
CA VAL A 22 -1.93 0.23 3.20
C VAL A 22 -2.82 -0.13 2.01
N THR A 23 -3.96 0.55 1.92
CA THR A 23 -4.83 0.48 0.76
C THR A 23 -5.16 1.91 0.37
N VAL A 24 -4.92 2.25 -0.90
CA VAL A 24 -5.20 3.58 -1.44
C VAL A 24 -6.07 3.42 -2.67
N TYR A 25 -7.17 4.15 -2.69
CA TYR A 25 -8.08 4.19 -3.82
C TYR A 25 -8.28 5.64 -4.24
N VAL A 26 -8.17 5.90 -5.55
CA VAL A 26 -8.44 7.21 -6.14
C VAL A 26 -9.43 7.00 -7.28
N THR A 27 -10.50 7.78 -7.32
CA THR A 27 -11.49 7.66 -8.39
C THR A 27 -10.83 7.94 -9.73
N GLU A 28 -11.34 7.32 -10.79
CA GLU A 28 -10.76 7.47 -12.12
C GLU A 28 -10.68 8.94 -12.55
N SER A 29 -11.73 9.71 -12.26
CA SER A 29 -11.79 11.14 -12.60
C SER A 29 -10.78 11.99 -11.81
N ALA A 30 -10.29 11.51 -10.69
CA ALA A 30 -9.35 12.23 -9.82
C ALA A 30 -7.91 11.77 -9.99
N GLN A 31 -7.64 10.74 -10.80
CA GLN A 31 -6.29 10.27 -11.04
C GLN A 31 -5.47 11.33 -11.78
N GLY A 32 -4.18 11.38 -11.47
CA GLY A 32 -3.28 12.35 -12.07
C GLY A 32 -3.29 13.74 -11.41
N GLN A 33 -4.09 13.93 -10.34
CA GLN A 33 -4.19 15.21 -9.64
C GLN A 33 -3.39 15.25 -8.32
N GLY A 34 -2.54 14.25 -8.09
CA GLY A 34 -1.74 14.19 -6.86
C GLY A 34 -2.50 13.75 -5.62
N ILE A 35 -3.76 13.35 -5.74
CA ILE A 35 -4.60 12.94 -4.61
C ILE A 35 -4.08 11.65 -3.99
N GLY A 36 -3.72 10.66 -4.81
CA GLY A 36 -3.17 9.39 -4.33
C GLY A 36 -1.88 9.59 -3.55
N ARG A 37 -1.01 10.47 -4.05
CA ARG A 37 0.26 10.78 -3.39
C ARG A 37 0.02 11.45 -2.04
N ALA A 38 -0.91 12.40 -1.98
CA ALA A 38 -1.26 13.08 -0.73
C ALA A 38 -1.84 12.10 0.29
N LEU A 39 -2.73 11.21 -0.14
CA LEU A 39 -3.33 10.19 0.73
C LEU A 39 -2.28 9.22 1.25
N LEU A 40 -1.42 8.71 0.38
CA LEU A 40 -0.40 7.74 0.79
C LEU A 40 0.63 8.39 1.71
N GLN A 41 1.05 9.61 1.42
CA GLN A 41 1.99 10.34 2.28
C GLN A 41 1.38 10.60 3.67
N ALA A 42 0.10 10.95 3.72
CA ALA A 42 -0.60 11.15 4.99
C ALA A 42 -0.66 9.86 5.81
N LEU A 43 -0.89 8.71 5.15
CA LEU A 43 -0.86 7.41 5.82
C LEU A 43 0.52 7.08 6.37
N ILE A 44 1.56 7.36 5.60
CA ILE A 44 2.95 7.13 6.03
C ILE A 44 3.24 7.95 7.28
N ASP A 45 2.92 9.23 7.26
CA ASP A 45 3.14 10.12 8.41
C ASP A 45 2.36 9.67 9.63
N GLU A 46 1.09 9.30 9.45
CA GLU A 46 0.24 8.81 10.53
C GLU A 46 0.76 7.48 11.10
N SER A 47 1.22 6.59 10.23
CA SER A 47 1.77 5.30 10.67
C SER A 47 3.01 5.48 11.55
N GLU A 48 3.86 6.43 11.21
CA GLU A 48 5.06 6.71 12.01
C GLU A 48 4.71 7.30 13.38
N LYS A 49 3.65 8.09 13.47
CA LYS A 49 3.14 8.60 14.75
C LYS A 49 2.64 7.48 15.66
N HIS A 50 2.15 6.40 15.09
CA HIS A 50 1.65 5.23 15.84
C HIS A 50 2.68 4.11 15.97
N GLU A 51 3.95 4.43 15.73
CA GLU A 51 5.08 3.50 15.88
C GLU A 51 4.98 2.27 14.97
N ILE A 52 4.40 2.44 13.79
CA ILE A 52 4.38 1.40 12.76
C ILE A 52 5.65 1.52 11.94
N TRP A 53 6.48 0.46 11.97
CA TRP A 53 7.79 0.50 11.34
C TRP A 53 7.81 -0.03 9.92
N SER A 54 6.81 -0.80 9.50
CA SER A 54 6.77 -1.37 8.17
C SER A 54 5.38 -1.30 7.57
N LEU A 55 5.30 -0.83 6.33
CA LEU A 55 4.05 -0.81 5.56
C LEU A 55 4.20 -1.72 4.37
N GLN A 56 3.13 -2.45 4.04
CA GLN A 56 3.10 -3.27 2.84
C GLN A 56 1.87 -2.93 2.00
N ALA A 57 1.95 -3.21 0.70
CA ALA A 57 0.84 -3.02 -0.23
C ALA A 57 0.83 -4.15 -1.23
N SER A 58 -0.37 -4.64 -1.56
CA SER A 58 -0.57 -5.63 -2.63
C SER A 58 -1.21 -4.90 -3.81
N ILE A 59 -0.57 -4.96 -4.96
CA ILE A 59 -0.97 -4.19 -6.14
C ILE A 59 -1.06 -5.14 -7.33
N PHE A 60 -2.14 -5.03 -8.12
CA PHE A 60 -2.24 -5.79 -9.35
C PHE A 60 -1.20 -5.31 -10.37
N PRO A 61 -0.53 -6.21 -11.10
CA PRO A 61 0.54 -5.84 -12.03
C PRO A 61 0.12 -4.84 -13.11
N GLU A 62 -1.13 -4.87 -13.53
CA GLU A 62 -1.66 -3.95 -14.55
C GLU A 62 -1.99 -2.56 -14.02
N ASN A 63 -1.98 -2.38 -12.69
CA ASN A 63 -2.25 -1.08 -12.09
C ASN A 63 -0.96 -0.24 -12.03
N ILE A 64 -0.53 0.21 -13.20
CA ILE A 64 0.73 0.94 -13.37
C ILE A 64 0.75 2.24 -12.55
N ALA A 65 -0.38 2.94 -12.50
CA ALA A 65 -0.48 4.19 -11.73
C ALA A 65 -0.20 3.97 -10.24
N SER A 66 -0.75 2.90 -9.66
CA SER A 66 -0.54 2.58 -8.25
C SER A 66 0.91 2.14 -7.99
N ILE A 67 1.49 1.36 -8.91
CA ILE A 67 2.90 0.95 -8.81
C ILE A 67 3.81 2.18 -8.76
N LYS A 68 3.63 3.11 -9.69
CA LYS A 68 4.42 4.33 -9.73
C LYS A 68 4.24 5.18 -8.47
N LEU A 69 3.00 5.29 -8.01
CA LEU A 69 2.66 6.01 -6.78
C LEU A 69 3.44 5.47 -5.58
N HIS A 70 3.39 4.16 -5.37
CA HIS A 70 4.07 3.54 -4.23
C HIS A 70 5.59 3.67 -4.34
N LEU A 71 6.16 3.50 -5.53
CA LEU A 71 7.60 3.70 -5.74
C LEU A 71 8.00 5.14 -5.42
N HIS A 72 7.22 6.13 -5.82
CA HIS A 72 7.47 7.54 -5.50
C HIS A 72 7.45 7.83 -4.01
N CYS A 73 6.65 7.09 -3.25
CA CYS A 73 6.54 7.29 -1.80
C CYS A 73 7.51 6.42 -0.99
N GLY A 74 8.49 5.82 -1.65
CA GLY A 74 9.55 5.09 -0.98
C GLY A 74 9.31 3.61 -0.75
N PHE A 75 8.27 3.05 -1.37
CA PHE A 75 8.05 1.61 -1.36
C PHE A 75 8.99 0.94 -2.36
N ARG A 76 9.33 -0.31 -2.09
CA ARG A 76 10.10 -1.15 -3.00
C ARG A 76 9.31 -2.41 -3.34
N GLU A 77 9.52 -2.97 -4.51
CA GLU A 77 8.92 -4.24 -4.89
C GLU A 77 9.66 -5.37 -4.16
N VAL A 78 8.91 -6.19 -3.43
CA VAL A 78 9.44 -7.33 -2.69
C VAL A 78 9.34 -8.60 -3.49
N GLY A 79 8.23 -8.78 -4.21
CA GLY A 79 8.02 -9.98 -4.98
C GLY A 79 6.66 -10.04 -5.65
N ARG A 80 6.39 -11.17 -6.29
CA ARG A 80 5.14 -11.43 -7.00
C ARG A 80 4.48 -12.67 -6.40
N ARG A 81 3.20 -12.55 -6.08
CA ARG A 81 2.38 -13.66 -5.63
C ARG A 81 1.57 -14.17 -6.80
N GLU A 82 1.89 -15.36 -7.27
CA GLU A 82 1.21 -15.94 -8.41
C GLU A 82 -0.16 -16.48 -8.03
N ARG A 83 -1.19 -16.12 -8.79
CA ARG A 83 -2.54 -16.66 -8.67
C ARG A 83 -3.06 -16.66 -7.23
N ILE A 84 -2.79 -15.57 -6.52
CA ILE A 84 -3.16 -15.44 -5.10
C ILE A 84 -4.64 -15.10 -4.92
N ALA A 85 -5.27 -14.52 -5.93
CA ALA A 85 -6.66 -14.06 -5.85
C ALA A 85 -7.45 -14.47 -7.08
N MET A 86 -8.72 -14.76 -6.88
CA MET A 86 -9.66 -14.99 -7.98
C MET A 86 -10.60 -13.80 -8.07
N HIS A 87 -10.67 -13.19 -9.25
CA HIS A 87 -11.52 -12.04 -9.51
C HIS A 87 -12.26 -12.26 -10.83
N ASN A 88 -13.60 -12.23 -10.78
CA ASN A 88 -14.45 -12.45 -11.95
C ASN A 88 -14.11 -13.73 -12.71
N GLY A 89 -13.85 -14.83 -12.00
CA GLY A 89 -13.51 -16.11 -12.57
C GLY A 89 -12.09 -16.22 -13.13
N VAL A 90 -11.26 -15.21 -12.93
CA VAL A 90 -9.89 -15.18 -13.42
C VAL A 90 -8.93 -15.15 -12.24
N TRP A 91 -7.94 -16.04 -12.26
CA TRP A 91 -6.85 -16.01 -11.30
C TRP A 91 -5.96 -14.81 -11.54
N ARG A 92 -5.63 -14.10 -10.47
CA ARG A 92 -4.84 -12.87 -10.54
C ARG A 92 -3.58 -12.98 -9.70
N ASP A 93 -2.50 -12.45 -10.25
CA ASP A 93 -1.26 -12.26 -9.48
C ASP A 93 -1.34 -10.92 -8.76
N THR A 94 -0.58 -10.78 -7.67
CA THR A 94 -0.35 -9.47 -7.06
C THR A 94 1.15 -9.25 -6.89
N LEU A 95 1.55 -7.99 -6.95
CA LEU A 95 2.90 -7.58 -6.59
C LEU A 95 2.88 -7.10 -5.14
N LEU A 96 3.86 -7.52 -4.36
CA LEU A 96 4.01 -7.10 -2.97
C LEU A 96 5.05 -5.99 -2.89
N PHE A 97 4.66 -4.88 -2.30
CA PHE A 97 5.52 -3.72 -2.06
C PHE A 97 5.68 -3.49 -0.57
N GLU A 98 6.80 -2.93 -0.17
CA GLU A 98 7.12 -2.68 1.22
C GLU A 98 7.85 -1.36 1.38
N ARG A 99 7.52 -0.63 2.46
CA ARG A 99 8.27 0.54 2.89
C ARG A 99 8.64 0.37 4.35
N ARG A 100 9.95 0.44 4.65
CA ARG A 100 10.44 0.38 6.03
C ARG A 100 10.70 1.81 6.51
N SER A 101 10.11 2.19 7.63
CA SER A 101 10.35 3.51 8.22
C SER A 101 11.81 3.69 8.62
N LYS A 102 12.34 4.88 8.41
CA LYS A 102 13.68 5.26 8.88
C LYS A 102 13.62 6.00 10.22
N LYS A 103 12.42 6.31 10.70
CA LYS A 103 12.19 7.07 11.93
C LYS A 103 11.76 6.19 13.10
N VAL A 104 11.15 5.06 12.84
CA VAL A 104 10.53 4.17 13.84
C VAL A 104 11.13 2.78 13.75
N GLY A 105 11.43 2.23 14.90
CA GLY A 105 11.99 0.89 14.99
C GLY A 105 13.44 0.85 14.61
#